data_be8f9c68ff9c6ef19996db036b6f7cc1
#
_entry.id   be8f9c68ff9c6ef19996db036b6f7cc1
#
_cell.length_a   1.000
_cell.length_b   1.000
_cell.length_c   1.000
_cell.angle_alpha   90.00
_cell.angle_beta   90.00
_cell.angle_gamma   90.00
#
_symmetry.space_group_name_H-M   'P 1'
#
loop_
_entity.id
_entity.type
_entity.pdbx_description
1 polymer ?
#
loop_
_entity_poly.entity_id
_entity_poly.type
_entity_poly.pdbx_seq_one_letter_code
_entity_poly.pdbx_strand_id
1 'polypeptide(L)'
;VTIADRTKERGSVAGETRSASLLACVVNVSEGRDAAFLAAADDCTASSRLDRHSDPDHHRSVFTLAGPSLEADVARLARLCLTRLDLRRHEGAHPRLGVLDVVPFVSLRGNPTEARRARDRTARLLAHDLGVPVFLYGPERSLPEIRRSAFRTLEPDLGPSRADPRVGATACGVRGPLVAYNLWLDPRTPLARARQVAAALRGPEVRALAFRLGDRLQLSFNLLDPQVVGPAEIMDRAASLVSVVGAELVGLLPAAVLARIPPDRWGPLDLDVTRTVEWRLAGHGLLEPVPPAQAD
;
A
#
# COMPACT_ATOMS: atom_id res chain seq x y z
N VAL A 1 68.79 30.59 14.27
CA VAL A 1 68.22 29.57 13.38
C VAL A 1 67.18 28.84 14.16
N THR A 2 65.92 29.23 13.99
CA THR A 2 64.79 28.65 14.74
C THR A 2 63.97 27.78 13.79
N ILE A 3 63.78 26.51 14.13
CA ILE A 3 62.99 25.53 13.39
C ILE A 3 61.54 25.67 13.87
N ALA A 4 60.65 25.98 12.96
CA ALA A 4 59.23 26.07 13.21
C ALA A 4 58.58 24.65 13.14
N ASP A 5 57.92 24.31 14.21
CA ASP A 5 57.07 23.09 14.38
C ASP A 5 55.78 23.24 13.56
N ARG A 6 55.52 22.30 12.65
CA ARG A 6 54.27 22.19 11.90
C ARG A 6 53.44 21.05 12.49
N THR A 7 52.63 21.37 13.46
CA THR A 7 51.54 20.50 13.89
C THR A 7 50.47 20.41 12.78
N LYS A 8 50.36 19.23 12.16
CA LYS A 8 49.27 18.86 11.26
C LYS A 8 48.01 18.59 12.09
N GLU A 9 47.05 19.47 12.03
CA GLU A 9 45.67 19.16 12.43
C GLU A 9 45.13 18.07 11.50
N ARG A 10 44.93 16.89 12.03
CA ARG A 10 44.13 15.85 11.39
C ARG A 10 42.65 16.21 11.65
N GLY A 11 42.01 16.82 10.70
CA GLY A 11 40.57 16.95 10.67
C GLY A 11 39.91 15.56 10.68
N SER A 12 39.26 15.24 11.79
CA SER A 12 38.38 14.09 11.91
C SER A 12 37.16 14.34 11.02
N VAL A 13 37.13 13.74 9.84
CA VAL A 13 35.93 13.62 9.06
C VAL A 13 35.09 12.53 9.76
N ALA A 14 34.19 12.97 10.65
CA ALA A 14 33.15 12.12 11.16
C ALA A 14 32.30 11.66 9.97
N GLY A 15 32.51 10.42 9.57
CA GLY A 15 31.67 9.77 8.58
C GLY A 15 30.27 9.65 9.13
N GLU A 16 29.36 10.52 8.68
CA GLU A 16 27.92 10.29 8.83
C GLU A 16 27.63 8.93 8.18
N THR A 17 27.46 7.91 9.00
CA THR A 17 26.85 6.65 8.58
C THR A 17 25.45 6.99 8.06
N ARG A 18 25.32 7.15 6.75
CA ARG A 18 24.02 7.27 6.08
C ARG A 18 23.22 6.04 6.47
N SER A 19 22.32 6.21 7.42
CA SER A 19 21.35 5.16 7.74
C SER A 19 20.68 4.72 6.44
N ALA A 20 20.83 3.44 6.09
CA ALA A 20 20.28 2.89 4.87
C ALA A 20 18.77 3.20 4.79
N SER A 21 18.31 3.69 3.64
CA SER A 21 16.90 3.97 3.44
C SER A 21 16.09 2.68 3.52
N LEU A 22 15.03 2.69 4.32
CA LEU A 22 14.09 1.58 4.43
C LEU A 22 12.85 1.90 3.60
N LEU A 23 12.62 1.06 2.60
CA LEU A 23 11.50 1.18 1.68
C LEU A 23 10.49 0.07 1.90
N ALA A 24 9.22 0.37 1.66
CA ALA A 24 8.17 -0.62 1.46
C ALA A 24 7.54 -0.47 0.07
N CYS A 25 6.91 -1.55 -0.40
CA CYS A 25 6.03 -1.55 -1.57
C CYS A 25 4.73 -2.28 -1.22
N VAL A 26 3.58 -1.63 -1.45
CA VAL A 26 2.27 -2.17 -1.09
C VAL A 26 1.56 -2.61 -2.39
N VAL A 27 1.98 -3.76 -2.92
CA VAL A 27 1.57 -4.25 -4.23
C VAL A 27 0.12 -4.72 -4.21
N ASN A 28 -0.65 -4.30 -5.21
CA ASN A 28 -2.03 -4.74 -5.39
C ASN A 28 -2.13 -5.67 -6.59
N VAL A 29 -2.66 -6.86 -6.35
CA VAL A 29 -2.82 -7.92 -7.35
C VAL A 29 -4.30 -8.22 -7.54
N SER A 30 -4.73 -8.40 -8.78
CA SER A 30 -6.12 -8.74 -9.13
C SER A 30 -6.34 -10.25 -9.02
N GLU A 31 -6.17 -10.79 -7.82
CA GLU A 31 -6.48 -12.15 -7.42
C GLU A 31 -6.68 -12.21 -5.90
N GLY A 32 -7.75 -12.83 -5.44
CA GLY A 32 -8.08 -12.95 -4.03
C GLY A 32 -8.76 -14.29 -3.68
N ARG A 33 -8.85 -15.23 -4.63
CA ARG A 33 -9.62 -16.47 -4.51
C ARG A 33 -8.79 -17.75 -4.76
N ASP A 34 -7.88 -17.72 -5.73
CA ASP A 34 -7.06 -18.87 -6.10
C ASP A 34 -5.99 -19.15 -5.03
N ALA A 35 -6.26 -20.12 -4.16
CA ALA A 35 -5.35 -20.51 -3.08
C ALA A 35 -3.97 -20.96 -3.60
N ALA A 36 -3.91 -21.61 -4.77
CA ALA A 36 -2.64 -22.07 -5.34
C ALA A 36 -1.81 -20.90 -5.88
N PHE A 37 -2.46 -19.90 -6.49
CA PHE A 37 -1.79 -18.65 -6.87
C PHE A 37 -1.30 -17.89 -5.63
N LEU A 38 -2.15 -17.76 -4.61
CA LEU A 38 -1.81 -17.02 -3.39
C LEU A 38 -0.64 -17.66 -2.64
N ALA A 39 -0.59 -19.00 -2.56
CA ALA A 39 0.56 -19.72 -1.99
C ALA A 39 1.85 -19.47 -2.79
N ALA A 40 1.80 -19.56 -4.12
CA ALA A 40 2.96 -19.26 -4.97
C ALA A 40 3.40 -17.78 -4.87
N ALA A 41 2.45 -16.86 -4.66
CA ALA A 41 2.75 -15.44 -4.43
C ALA A 41 3.41 -15.22 -3.06
N ASP A 42 2.96 -15.94 -2.03
CA ASP A 42 3.61 -15.94 -0.71
C ASP A 42 5.05 -16.45 -0.79
N ASP A 43 5.28 -17.55 -1.48
CA ASP A 43 6.61 -18.15 -1.65
C ASP A 43 7.56 -17.22 -2.40
N CYS A 44 7.11 -16.61 -3.52
CA CYS A 44 7.98 -15.75 -4.32
C CYS A 44 8.27 -14.40 -3.66
N THR A 45 7.55 -14.02 -2.61
CA THR A 45 7.75 -12.77 -1.86
C THR A 45 8.25 -13.00 -0.43
N ALA A 46 8.54 -14.22 -0.03
CA ALA A 46 8.86 -14.62 1.35
C ALA A 46 10.00 -13.79 1.99
N SER A 47 10.99 -13.35 1.19
CA SER A 47 12.15 -12.61 1.70
C SER A 47 11.83 -11.17 2.13
N SER A 48 10.76 -10.57 1.61
CA SER A 48 10.38 -9.18 1.91
C SER A 48 8.94 -9.03 2.39
N ARG A 49 8.14 -10.09 2.41
CA ARG A 49 6.71 -10.01 2.73
C ARG A 49 6.46 -9.82 4.22
N LEU A 50 6.01 -8.62 4.58
CA LEU A 50 5.55 -8.30 5.94
C LEU A 50 4.11 -8.76 6.18
N ASP A 51 3.26 -8.67 5.14
CA ASP A 51 1.84 -9.01 5.23
C ASP A 51 1.23 -9.31 3.87
N ARG A 52 0.16 -10.10 3.87
CA ARG A 52 -0.77 -10.29 2.76
C ARG A 52 -2.21 -10.22 3.26
N HIS A 53 -2.97 -9.28 2.72
CA HIS A 53 -4.42 -9.22 2.88
C HIS A 53 -5.11 -9.64 1.58
N SER A 54 -6.01 -10.62 1.63
CA SER A 54 -6.73 -11.13 0.44
C SER A 54 -8.23 -11.03 0.66
N ASP A 55 -8.94 -10.46 -0.31
CA ASP A 55 -10.38 -10.28 -0.29
C ASP A 55 -11.01 -10.98 -1.52
N PRO A 56 -11.84 -12.02 -1.31
CA PRO A 56 -12.48 -12.75 -2.40
C PRO A 56 -13.64 -11.97 -3.06
N ASP A 57 -14.30 -11.04 -2.36
CA ASP A 57 -15.40 -10.23 -2.91
C ASP A 57 -14.87 -9.14 -3.81
N HIS A 58 -13.81 -8.44 -3.37
CA HIS A 58 -13.07 -7.52 -4.21
C HIS A 58 -12.22 -8.25 -5.26
N HIS A 59 -11.99 -9.54 -5.10
CA HIS A 59 -11.13 -10.40 -5.90
C HIS A 59 -9.74 -9.77 -6.09
N ARG A 60 -9.11 -9.46 -4.95
CA ARG A 60 -7.88 -8.68 -4.88
C ARG A 60 -7.05 -9.08 -3.67
N SER A 61 -5.74 -9.01 -3.83
CA SER A 61 -4.79 -9.15 -2.72
C SER A 61 -3.86 -7.93 -2.64
N VAL A 62 -3.49 -7.58 -1.41
CA VAL A 62 -2.54 -6.53 -1.08
C VAL A 62 -1.35 -7.17 -0.40
N PHE A 63 -0.16 -7.06 -1.01
CA PHE A 63 1.10 -7.55 -0.46
C PHE A 63 1.89 -6.37 0.06
N THR A 64 2.18 -6.32 1.35
CA THR A 64 3.07 -5.34 1.96
C THR A 64 4.46 -5.94 2.04
N LEU A 65 5.38 -5.41 1.25
CA LEU A 65 6.75 -5.88 1.11
C LEU A 65 7.73 -4.83 1.62
N ALA A 66 8.84 -5.22 2.27
CA ALA A 66 9.92 -4.32 2.68
C ALA A 66 11.26 -5.07 2.81
N GLY A 67 12.36 -4.32 2.82
CA GLY A 67 13.70 -4.87 3.05
C GLY A 67 14.58 -4.96 1.81
N PRO A 68 15.77 -5.59 1.93
CA PRO A 68 16.79 -5.59 0.87
C PRO A 68 16.35 -6.27 -0.42
N SER A 69 15.48 -7.29 -0.33
CA SER A 69 15.00 -8.07 -1.47
C SER A 69 13.78 -7.45 -2.16
N LEU A 70 13.31 -6.29 -1.70
CA LEU A 70 12.04 -5.66 -2.09
C LEU A 70 11.81 -5.64 -3.61
N GLU A 71 12.73 -5.05 -4.37
CA GLU A 71 12.57 -4.89 -5.82
C GLU A 71 12.62 -6.24 -6.55
N ALA A 72 13.44 -7.17 -6.08
CA ALA A 72 13.51 -8.52 -6.65
C ALA A 72 12.23 -9.31 -6.41
N ASP A 73 11.64 -9.20 -5.21
CA ASP A 73 10.37 -9.86 -4.87
C ASP A 73 9.20 -9.25 -5.66
N VAL A 74 9.15 -7.92 -5.80
CA VAL A 74 8.18 -7.26 -6.67
C VAL A 74 8.28 -7.76 -8.12
N ALA A 75 9.51 -7.92 -8.64
CA ALA A 75 9.74 -8.45 -9.98
C ALA A 75 9.30 -9.94 -10.12
N ARG A 76 9.52 -10.77 -9.09
CA ARG A 76 9.05 -12.17 -9.09
C ARG A 76 7.53 -12.25 -9.04
N LEU A 77 6.90 -11.46 -8.17
CA LEU A 77 5.45 -11.36 -8.06
C LEU A 77 4.83 -10.87 -9.38
N ALA A 78 5.43 -9.87 -10.03
CA ALA A 78 4.99 -9.39 -11.33
C ALA A 78 4.99 -10.51 -12.38
N ARG A 79 6.10 -11.26 -12.52
CA ARG A 79 6.19 -12.39 -13.45
C ARG A 79 5.14 -13.46 -13.14
N LEU A 80 4.91 -13.78 -11.87
CA LEU A 80 3.89 -14.73 -11.46
C LEU A 80 2.49 -14.26 -11.88
N CYS A 81 2.14 -12.99 -11.64
CA CYS A 81 0.85 -12.40 -12.06
C CYS A 81 0.66 -12.52 -13.58
N LEU A 82 1.68 -12.10 -14.36
CA LEU A 82 1.60 -12.09 -15.82
C LEU A 82 1.48 -13.49 -16.44
N THR A 83 2.03 -14.51 -15.79
CA THR A 83 1.99 -15.89 -16.27
C THR A 83 0.72 -16.63 -15.87
N ARG A 84 0.19 -16.36 -14.67
CA ARG A 84 -0.89 -17.13 -14.07
C ARG A 84 -2.27 -16.50 -14.20
N LEU A 85 -2.37 -15.16 -14.26
CA LEU A 85 -3.64 -14.46 -14.19
C LEU A 85 -4.14 -14.04 -15.58
N ASP A 86 -5.48 -13.96 -15.69
CA ASP A 86 -6.15 -13.53 -16.90
C ASP A 86 -7.29 -12.54 -16.56
N LEU A 87 -7.05 -11.27 -16.84
CA LEU A 87 -7.98 -10.19 -16.53
C LEU A 87 -9.34 -10.33 -17.24
N ARG A 88 -9.40 -11.02 -18.38
CA ARG A 88 -10.62 -11.28 -19.14
C ARG A 88 -11.62 -12.17 -18.40
N ARG A 89 -11.11 -12.97 -17.43
CA ARG A 89 -11.91 -13.88 -16.59
C ARG A 89 -12.13 -13.29 -15.19
N HIS A 90 -11.68 -12.08 -14.95
CA HIS A 90 -11.68 -11.49 -13.62
C HIS A 90 -13.01 -10.79 -13.33
N GLU A 91 -13.68 -11.22 -12.26
CA GLU A 91 -14.89 -10.60 -11.70
C GLU A 91 -14.64 -10.19 -10.27
N GLY A 92 -14.72 -8.89 -9.97
CA GLY A 92 -14.54 -8.32 -8.62
C GLY A 92 -15.02 -6.89 -8.55
N ALA A 93 -15.48 -6.46 -7.39
CA ALA A 93 -16.11 -5.15 -7.20
C ALA A 93 -15.15 -3.97 -7.31
N HIS A 94 -13.85 -4.19 -7.01
CA HIS A 94 -12.85 -3.11 -6.99
C HIS A 94 -12.38 -2.75 -8.42
N PRO A 95 -12.29 -1.43 -8.78
CA PRO A 95 -11.71 -1.01 -10.07
C PRO A 95 -10.24 -1.43 -10.20
N ARG A 96 -9.82 -1.82 -11.40
CA ARG A 96 -8.43 -2.25 -11.71
C ARG A 96 -7.97 -1.78 -13.07
N LEU A 97 -6.65 -1.74 -13.26
CA LEU A 97 -5.98 -1.47 -14.53
C LEU A 97 -5.41 -2.75 -15.14
N GLY A 98 -4.95 -3.69 -14.31
CA GLY A 98 -4.33 -4.92 -14.75
C GLY A 98 -4.27 -5.99 -13.69
N VAL A 99 -3.71 -7.16 -14.05
CA VAL A 99 -3.49 -8.28 -13.11
C VAL A 99 -2.52 -7.90 -11.99
N LEU A 100 -1.47 -7.13 -12.31
CA LEU A 100 -0.64 -6.38 -11.36
C LEU A 100 -1.11 -4.93 -11.41
N ASP A 101 -1.99 -4.56 -10.48
CA ASP A 101 -2.80 -3.35 -10.59
C ASP A 101 -2.04 -2.08 -10.16
N VAL A 102 -1.50 -2.07 -8.95
CA VAL A 102 -0.79 -0.90 -8.38
C VAL A 102 0.48 -1.35 -7.67
N VAL A 103 1.60 -0.67 -7.95
CA VAL A 103 2.91 -0.93 -7.35
C VAL A 103 3.43 0.38 -6.72
N PRO A 104 3.01 0.71 -5.49
CA PRO A 104 3.38 1.95 -4.80
C PRO A 104 4.59 1.73 -3.90
N PHE A 105 5.64 2.48 -4.12
CA PHE A 105 6.77 2.58 -3.20
C PHE A 105 6.52 3.62 -2.13
N VAL A 106 6.93 3.30 -0.89
CA VAL A 106 6.79 4.14 0.30
C VAL A 106 8.14 4.23 0.99
N SER A 107 8.61 5.44 1.28
CA SER A 107 9.77 5.63 2.15
C SER A 107 9.31 5.53 3.60
N LEU A 108 9.76 4.48 4.31
CA LEU A 108 9.49 4.31 5.74
C LEU A 108 10.53 5.05 6.59
N ARG A 109 11.78 5.08 6.13
CA ARG A 109 12.90 5.79 6.79
C ARG A 109 13.95 6.18 5.76
N GLY A 110 14.64 7.31 6.00
CA GLY A 110 15.72 7.79 5.15
C GLY A 110 15.23 8.71 4.04
N ASN A 111 15.93 8.72 2.89
CA ASN A 111 15.70 9.67 1.82
C ASN A 111 14.49 9.28 0.95
N PRO A 112 13.42 10.11 0.86
CA PRO A 112 12.26 9.84 0.01
C PRO A 112 12.60 9.65 -1.49
N THR A 113 13.72 10.23 -1.97
CA THR A 113 14.17 10.07 -3.35
C THR A 113 14.49 8.61 -3.69
N GLU A 114 14.87 7.78 -2.72
CA GLU A 114 15.14 6.36 -2.95
C GLU A 114 13.87 5.59 -3.33
N ALA A 115 12.72 5.93 -2.74
CA ALA A 115 11.43 5.35 -3.15
C ALA A 115 11.11 5.67 -4.61
N ARG A 116 11.40 6.91 -5.06
CA ARG A 116 11.23 7.30 -6.47
C ARG A 116 12.18 6.53 -7.39
N ARG A 117 13.45 6.39 -7.00
CA ARG A 117 14.43 5.62 -7.78
C ARG A 117 14.03 4.14 -7.90
N ALA A 118 13.57 3.51 -6.81
CA ALA A 118 13.08 2.14 -6.81
C ALA A 118 11.85 1.98 -7.71
N ARG A 119 10.89 2.93 -7.62
CA ARG A 119 9.75 3.01 -8.54
C ARG A 119 10.20 3.06 -9.99
N ASP A 120 11.14 3.93 -10.33
CA ASP A 120 11.59 4.14 -11.70
C ASP A 120 12.30 2.90 -12.27
N ARG A 121 13.12 2.21 -11.46
CA ARG A 121 13.73 0.93 -11.84
C ARG A 121 12.67 -0.15 -12.08
N THR A 122 11.73 -0.29 -11.15
CA THR A 122 10.63 -1.26 -11.28
C THR A 122 9.74 -0.95 -12.48
N ALA A 123 9.41 0.31 -12.72
CA ALA A 123 8.61 0.72 -13.87
C ALA A 123 9.29 0.37 -15.20
N ARG A 124 10.62 0.56 -15.32
CA ARG A 124 11.38 0.14 -16.51
C ARG A 124 11.38 -1.38 -16.68
N LEU A 125 11.57 -2.14 -15.61
CA LEU A 125 11.50 -3.61 -15.66
C LEU A 125 10.11 -4.08 -16.15
N LEU A 126 9.03 -3.53 -15.58
CA LEU A 126 7.67 -3.86 -16.01
C LEU A 126 7.45 -3.54 -17.49
N ALA A 127 7.91 -2.37 -17.93
CA ALA A 127 7.68 -1.87 -19.28
C ALA A 127 8.54 -2.57 -20.34
N HIS A 128 9.85 -2.68 -20.12
CA HIS A 128 10.79 -3.13 -21.13
C HIS A 128 11.06 -4.63 -21.07
N ASP A 129 11.19 -5.20 -19.86
CA ASP A 129 11.50 -6.61 -19.74
C ASP A 129 10.24 -7.49 -19.73
N LEU A 130 9.10 -6.95 -19.24
CA LEU A 130 7.86 -7.71 -19.09
C LEU A 130 6.75 -7.25 -20.08
N GLY A 131 6.98 -6.18 -20.85
CA GLY A 131 6.05 -5.71 -21.88
C GLY A 131 4.72 -5.17 -21.35
N VAL A 132 4.67 -4.67 -20.11
CA VAL A 132 3.46 -4.13 -19.48
C VAL A 132 3.39 -2.62 -19.67
N PRO A 133 2.28 -2.04 -20.12
CA PRO A 133 2.07 -0.61 -20.10
C PRO A 133 2.10 -0.08 -18.65
N VAL A 134 2.89 0.95 -18.39
CA VAL A 134 3.05 1.52 -17.05
C VAL A 134 2.63 2.98 -17.02
N PHE A 135 1.76 3.31 -16.07
CA PHE A 135 1.40 4.68 -15.72
C PHE A 135 2.10 5.08 -14.42
N LEU A 136 2.86 6.17 -14.46
CA LEU A 136 3.55 6.70 -13.28
C LEU A 136 2.62 7.61 -12.47
N TYR A 137 2.69 7.50 -11.12
CA TYR A 137 1.96 8.40 -10.23
C TYR A 137 2.76 8.80 -8.99
N GLY A 138 2.30 9.83 -8.33
CA GLY A 138 2.93 10.49 -7.20
C GLY A 138 3.19 11.94 -7.57
N PRO A 139 4.45 12.33 -7.94
CA PRO A 139 4.71 13.68 -8.41
C PRO A 139 4.05 14.02 -9.76
N GLU A 140 3.88 13.03 -10.64
CA GLU A 140 3.37 13.23 -12.00
C GLU A 140 1.86 13.48 -12.00
N ARG A 141 1.12 12.63 -11.31
CA ARG A 141 -0.35 12.67 -11.21
C ARG A 141 -0.87 11.76 -10.10
N SER A 142 -2.14 11.87 -9.80
CA SER A 142 -2.79 11.00 -8.81
C SER A 142 -3.26 9.67 -9.39
N LEU A 143 -3.32 8.62 -8.57
CA LEU A 143 -3.89 7.32 -8.99
C LEU A 143 -5.37 7.41 -9.45
N PRO A 144 -6.27 8.20 -8.82
CA PRO A 144 -7.62 8.43 -9.36
C PRO A 144 -7.65 9.07 -10.75
N GLU A 145 -6.70 9.92 -11.08
CA GLU A 145 -6.57 10.51 -12.41
C GLU A 145 -6.20 9.44 -13.44
N ILE A 146 -5.21 8.56 -13.15
CA ILE A 146 -4.90 7.42 -14.01
C ILE A 146 -6.14 6.55 -14.23
N ARG A 147 -6.87 6.21 -13.17
CA ARG A 147 -8.07 5.38 -13.26
C ARG A 147 -9.16 5.96 -14.18
N ARG A 148 -9.27 7.28 -14.26
CA ARG A 148 -10.23 7.95 -15.14
C ARG A 148 -9.75 8.07 -16.57
N SER A 149 -8.45 8.20 -16.80
CA SER A 149 -7.89 8.72 -18.05
C SER A 149 -7.08 7.69 -18.84
N ALA A 150 -6.58 6.59 -18.18
CA ALA A 150 -5.74 5.58 -18.81
C ALA A 150 -6.36 5.03 -20.09
N PHE A 151 -5.60 5.02 -21.17
CA PHE A 151 -5.97 4.60 -22.53
C PHE A 151 -7.15 5.38 -23.17
N ARG A 152 -7.60 6.46 -22.54
CA ARG A 152 -8.63 7.35 -23.08
C ARG A 152 -8.04 8.68 -23.54
N THR A 153 -7.46 9.40 -22.57
CA THR A 153 -6.81 10.71 -22.76
C THR A 153 -5.40 10.73 -22.20
N LEU A 154 -4.97 9.63 -21.58
CA LEU A 154 -3.65 9.45 -21.00
C LEU A 154 -3.03 8.18 -21.59
N GLU A 155 -1.90 8.35 -22.27
CA GLU A 155 -1.07 7.25 -22.73
C GLU A 155 -0.16 6.74 -21.61
N PRO A 156 0.29 5.47 -21.67
CA PRO A 156 1.31 4.95 -20.76
C PRO A 156 2.58 5.79 -20.79
N ASP A 157 3.19 6.02 -19.62
CA ASP A 157 4.47 6.72 -19.53
C ASP A 157 5.64 5.85 -20.02
N LEU A 158 5.50 4.53 -19.89
CA LEU A 158 6.50 3.54 -20.30
C LEU A 158 5.81 2.29 -20.88
N GLY A 159 6.52 1.60 -21.78
CA GLY A 159 6.08 0.32 -22.34
C GLY A 159 5.14 0.48 -23.55
N PRO A 160 4.38 -0.56 -23.89
CA PRO A 160 3.48 -0.54 -25.04
C PRO A 160 2.36 0.49 -24.91
N SER A 161 1.99 1.13 -26.02
CA SER A 161 0.85 2.07 -26.08
C SER A 161 -0.52 1.39 -25.92
N ARG A 162 -0.57 0.07 -26.09
CA ARG A 162 -1.79 -0.75 -25.92
C ARG A 162 -1.53 -1.88 -24.93
N ALA A 163 -2.51 -2.16 -24.07
CA ALA A 163 -2.47 -3.28 -23.17
C ALA A 163 -2.87 -4.59 -23.84
N ASP A 164 -2.20 -5.69 -23.49
CA ASP A 164 -2.75 -7.02 -23.69
C ASP A 164 -4.03 -7.14 -22.81
N PRO A 165 -5.20 -7.46 -23.40
CA PRO A 165 -6.44 -7.58 -22.64
C PRO A 165 -6.38 -8.63 -21.51
N ARG A 166 -5.48 -9.61 -21.58
CA ARG A 166 -5.24 -10.60 -20.54
C ARG A 166 -4.54 -10.01 -19.32
N VAL A 167 -3.64 -9.07 -19.53
CA VAL A 167 -2.72 -8.53 -18.52
C VAL A 167 -3.17 -7.17 -18.02
N GLY A 168 -3.65 -6.29 -18.92
CA GLY A 168 -3.94 -4.90 -18.62
C GLY A 168 -2.68 -4.04 -18.50
N ALA A 169 -2.68 -3.11 -17.56
CA ALA A 169 -1.59 -2.17 -17.30
C ALA A 169 -1.32 -2.05 -15.80
N THR A 170 -0.18 -1.47 -15.43
CA THR A 170 0.20 -1.25 -14.03
C THR A 170 0.33 0.25 -13.73
N ALA A 171 -0.24 0.70 -12.61
CA ALA A 171 0.09 1.99 -12.03
C ALA A 171 1.27 1.83 -11.06
N CYS A 172 2.43 2.37 -11.42
CA CYS A 172 3.64 2.33 -10.61
C CYS A 172 3.91 3.70 -10.00
N GLY A 173 4.06 3.81 -8.68
CA GLY A 173 4.10 5.12 -8.06
C GLY A 173 4.89 5.23 -6.78
N VAL A 174 4.92 6.46 -6.26
CA VAL A 174 5.37 6.77 -4.90
C VAL A 174 4.26 7.47 -4.15
N ARG A 175 4.17 7.19 -2.85
CA ARG A 175 3.22 7.84 -1.95
C ARG A 175 3.74 7.87 -0.51
N GLY A 176 3.14 8.68 0.31
CA GLY A 176 3.27 8.57 1.76
C GLY A 176 2.63 7.30 2.32
N PRO A 177 2.88 6.98 3.59
CA PRO A 177 2.12 5.97 4.32
C PRO A 177 0.62 6.30 4.28
N LEU A 178 -0.21 5.31 4.00
CA LEU A 178 -1.66 5.42 4.12
C LEU A 178 -2.20 4.18 4.81
N VAL A 179 -3.37 4.29 5.42
CA VAL A 179 -4.11 3.17 5.98
C VAL A 179 -5.32 2.89 5.09
N ALA A 180 -5.40 1.68 4.53
CA ALA A 180 -6.59 1.19 3.86
C ALA A 180 -7.51 0.54 4.91
N TYR A 181 -8.76 0.98 4.96
CA TYR A 181 -9.66 0.64 6.04
C TYR A 181 -11.10 0.52 5.54
N ASN A 182 -11.80 -0.51 5.98
CA ASN A 182 -13.18 -0.76 5.60
C ASN A 182 -14.11 -0.69 6.82
N LEU A 183 -15.32 -0.19 6.61
CA LEU A 183 -16.41 -0.25 7.60
C LEU A 183 -17.58 -1.04 7.00
N TRP A 184 -18.05 -2.03 7.73
CA TRP A 184 -19.23 -2.80 7.39
C TRP A 184 -20.46 -2.10 7.93
N LEU A 185 -21.44 -1.89 7.05
CA LEU A 185 -22.70 -1.22 7.40
C LEU A 185 -23.82 -2.23 7.63
N ASP A 186 -24.85 -1.82 8.38
CA ASP A 186 -26.09 -2.58 8.47
C ASP A 186 -26.59 -2.92 7.04
N PRO A 187 -26.82 -4.20 6.71
CA PRO A 187 -27.25 -4.64 5.38
C PRO A 187 -28.53 -3.97 4.88
N ARG A 188 -29.38 -3.50 5.81
CA ARG A 188 -30.65 -2.77 5.51
C ARG A 188 -30.40 -1.35 4.99
N THR A 189 -29.19 -0.82 5.15
CA THR A 189 -28.82 0.50 4.63
C THR A 189 -28.90 0.49 3.10
N PRO A 190 -29.60 1.42 2.45
CA PRO A 190 -29.61 1.52 0.99
C PRO A 190 -28.22 1.88 0.45
N LEU A 191 -27.79 1.27 -0.67
CA LEU A 191 -26.50 1.59 -1.30
C LEU A 191 -26.38 3.09 -1.67
N ALA A 192 -27.49 3.72 -2.05
CA ALA A 192 -27.53 5.16 -2.31
C ALA A 192 -27.14 5.97 -1.05
N ARG A 193 -27.62 5.56 0.14
CA ARG A 193 -27.25 6.18 1.41
C ARG A 193 -25.75 5.97 1.71
N ALA A 194 -25.24 4.76 1.54
CA ALA A 194 -23.82 4.49 1.72
C ALA A 194 -22.94 5.35 0.80
N ARG A 195 -23.35 5.55 -0.46
CA ARG A 195 -22.65 6.43 -1.41
C ARG A 195 -22.67 7.90 -0.96
N GLN A 196 -23.77 8.38 -0.41
CA GLN A 196 -23.88 9.74 0.16
C GLN A 196 -22.94 9.89 1.36
N VAL A 197 -22.91 8.91 2.27
CA VAL A 197 -22.01 8.91 3.43
C VAL A 197 -20.53 8.88 2.97
N ALA A 198 -20.18 8.01 2.02
CA ALA A 198 -18.85 7.99 1.45
C ALA A 198 -18.46 9.35 0.84
N ALA A 199 -19.40 10.02 0.16
CA ALA A 199 -19.15 11.35 -0.42
C ALA A 199 -18.96 12.43 0.67
N ALA A 200 -19.73 12.39 1.75
CA ALA A 200 -19.64 13.33 2.87
C ALA A 200 -18.35 13.17 3.68
N LEU A 201 -17.77 11.95 3.72
CA LEU A 201 -16.55 11.65 4.45
C LEU A 201 -15.27 11.90 3.65
N ARG A 202 -15.36 12.23 2.35
CA ARG A 202 -14.18 12.57 1.52
C ARG A 202 -13.59 13.91 1.92
N GLY A 203 -12.28 13.98 1.87
CA GLY A 203 -11.51 15.20 2.16
C GLY A 203 -10.07 15.08 1.63
N PRO A 204 -9.22 16.05 1.93
CA PRO A 204 -7.81 15.99 1.58
C PRO A 204 -7.12 14.75 2.12
N GLU A 205 -7.45 14.32 3.34
CA GLU A 205 -6.87 13.18 4.06
C GLU A 205 -7.62 11.87 3.80
N VAL A 206 -8.84 11.89 3.20
CA VAL A 206 -9.70 10.73 3.10
C VAL A 206 -10.24 10.54 1.69
N ARG A 207 -10.01 9.36 1.13
CA ARG A 207 -10.75 8.86 -0.05
C ARG A 207 -11.71 7.78 0.41
N ALA A 208 -12.94 7.82 -0.09
CA ALA A 208 -13.99 6.88 0.29
C ALA A 208 -14.80 6.42 -0.92
N LEU A 209 -15.14 5.13 -0.92
CA LEU A 209 -16.07 4.48 -1.86
C LEU A 209 -17.08 3.66 -1.07
N ALA A 210 -18.22 3.36 -1.69
CA ALA A 210 -19.22 2.43 -1.14
C ALA A 210 -19.45 1.29 -2.11
N PHE A 211 -19.43 0.05 -1.60
CA PHE A 211 -19.62 -1.18 -2.35
C PHE A 211 -20.76 -2.01 -1.75
N ARG A 212 -21.53 -2.68 -2.61
CA ARG A 212 -22.35 -3.81 -2.22
C ARG A 212 -21.64 -5.09 -2.66
N LEU A 213 -21.37 -5.96 -1.68
CA LEU A 213 -20.63 -7.20 -1.83
C LEU A 213 -21.58 -8.33 -1.41
N GLY A 214 -22.31 -8.89 -2.38
CA GLY A 214 -23.42 -9.79 -2.08
C GLY A 214 -24.49 -9.09 -1.25
N ASP A 215 -24.80 -9.64 -0.08
CA ASP A 215 -25.73 -9.09 0.91
C ASP A 215 -25.08 -8.04 1.84
N ARG A 216 -23.75 -7.94 1.86
CA ARG A 216 -22.98 -7.02 2.70
C ARG A 216 -22.83 -5.64 2.05
N LEU A 217 -22.72 -4.60 2.87
CA LEU A 217 -22.50 -3.23 2.44
C LEU A 217 -21.26 -2.68 3.12
N GLN A 218 -20.36 -2.09 2.33
CA GLN A 218 -19.06 -1.63 2.79
C GLN A 218 -18.82 -0.16 2.42
N LEU A 219 -18.25 0.60 3.36
CA LEU A 219 -17.52 1.82 3.08
C LEU A 219 -16.03 1.47 3.06
N SER A 220 -15.36 1.75 1.96
CA SER A 220 -13.91 1.49 1.81
C SER A 220 -13.16 2.80 1.77
N PHE A 221 -12.14 2.93 2.62
CA PHE A 221 -11.36 4.14 2.80
C PHE A 221 -9.89 3.93 2.47
N ASN A 222 -9.26 4.97 1.88
CA ASN A 222 -7.84 5.21 1.99
C ASN A 222 -7.65 6.46 2.83
N LEU A 223 -7.11 6.29 4.04
CA LEU A 223 -6.73 7.37 4.96
C LEU A 223 -5.34 7.83 4.57
N LEU A 224 -5.26 8.95 3.84
CA LEU A 224 -4.03 9.43 3.18
C LEU A 224 -3.06 10.09 4.15
N ASP A 225 -3.60 10.68 5.21
CA ASP A 225 -2.85 11.14 6.37
C ASP A 225 -3.49 10.53 7.63
N PRO A 226 -3.09 9.30 8.00
CA PRO A 226 -3.70 8.59 9.11
C PRO A 226 -3.31 9.17 10.48
N GLN A 227 -2.37 10.12 10.52
CA GLN A 227 -2.08 10.90 11.73
C GLN A 227 -3.13 11.99 11.97
N VAL A 228 -3.78 12.49 10.93
CA VAL A 228 -4.86 13.49 11.02
C VAL A 228 -6.23 12.84 11.11
N VAL A 229 -6.49 11.86 10.22
CA VAL A 229 -7.75 11.08 10.22
C VAL A 229 -7.40 9.60 10.17
N GLY A 230 -7.37 8.97 11.35
CA GLY A 230 -7.09 7.55 11.53
C GLY A 230 -8.35 6.68 11.57
N PRO A 231 -8.18 5.37 11.85
CA PRO A 231 -9.29 4.41 11.95
C PRO A 231 -10.36 4.80 12.97
N ALA A 232 -9.96 5.33 14.14
CA ALA A 232 -10.92 5.72 15.18
C ALA A 232 -11.75 6.92 14.75
N GLU A 233 -11.12 7.96 14.21
CA GLU A 233 -11.80 9.16 13.76
C GLU A 233 -12.76 8.87 12.60
N ILE A 234 -12.37 8.02 11.63
CA ILE A 234 -13.26 7.69 10.51
C ILE A 234 -14.42 6.81 10.94
N MET A 235 -14.22 5.89 11.91
CA MET A 235 -15.29 5.12 12.54
C MET A 235 -16.32 6.06 13.20
N ASP A 236 -15.87 6.97 14.05
CA ASP A 236 -16.74 7.88 14.80
C ASP A 236 -17.53 8.79 13.86
N ARG A 237 -16.88 9.34 12.83
CA ARG A 237 -17.54 10.15 11.78
C ARG A 237 -18.57 9.34 10.99
N ALA A 238 -18.26 8.10 10.62
CA ALA A 238 -19.18 7.24 9.88
C ALA A 238 -20.39 6.83 10.77
N ALA A 239 -20.13 6.45 12.01
CA ALA A 239 -21.16 6.03 12.97
C ALA A 239 -22.16 7.14 13.30
N SER A 240 -21.77 8.42 13.22
CA SER A 240 -22.70 9.56 13.35
C SER A 240 -23.66 9.72 12.17
N LEU A 241 -23.38 9.08 11.03
CA LEU A 241 -24.15 9.24 9.79
C LEU A 241 -24.94 7.99 9.41
N VAL A 242 -24.47 6.79 9.80
CA VAL A 242 -25.04 5.50 9.40
C VAL A 242 -24.71 4.42 10.43
N SER A 243 -25.52 3.37 10.50
CA SER A 243 -25.24 2.22 11.37
C SER A 243 -24.05 1.41 10.86
N VAL A 244 -22.95 1.40 11.63
CA VAL A 244 -21.75 0.60 11.38
C VAL A 244 -21.83 -0.66 12.25
N VAL A 245 -21.58 -1.83 11.65
CA VAL A 245 -21.66 -3.14 12.32
C VAL A 245 -20.31 -3.84 12.45
N GLY A 246 -19.26 -3.29 11.85
CA GLY A 246 -17.92 -3.84 11.95
C GLY A 246 -16.89 -3.02 11.20
N ALA A 247 -15.63 -3.35 11.44
CA ALA A 247 -14.49 -2.71 10.82
C ALA A 247 -13.50 -3.75 10.29
N GLU A 248 -12.62 -3.34 9.38
CA GLU A 248 -11.59 -4.20 8.80
C GLU A 248 -10.38 -3.37 8.40
N LEU A 249 -9.22 -3.68 8.99
CA LEU A 249 -7.95 -3.14 8.54
C LEU A 249 -7.45 -3.93 7.32
N VAL A 250 -7.16 -3.25 6.22
CA VAL A 250 -6.59 -3.86 5.02
C VAL A 250 -5.08 -3.70 5.02
N GLY A 251 -4.37 -4.79 5.34
CA GLY A 251 -2.91 -4.77 5.49
C GLY A 251 -2.45 -4.23 6.85
N LEU A 252 -1.46 -3.35 6.85
CA LEU A 252 -0.78 -2.85 8.03
C LEU A 252 -1.02 -1.36 8.25
N LEU A 253 -0.91 -0.91 9.52
CA LEU A 253 -0.94 0.50 9.89
C LEU A 253 0.38 0.91 10.60
N PRO A 254 0.78 2.20 10.57
CA PRO A 254 1.90 2.69 11.37
C PRO A 254 1.64 2.57 12.88
N ALA A 255 2.64 2.14 13.66
CA ALA A 255 2.52 2.04 15.12
C ALA A 255 2.14 3.37 15.78
N ALA A 256 2.64 4.50 15.25
CA ALA A 256 2.29 5.83 15.73
C ALA A 256 0.79 6.17 15.58
N VAL A 257 0.10 5.58 14.61
CA VAL A 257 -1.37 5.71 14.46
C VAL A 257 -2.08 4.88 15.54
N LEU A 258 -1.63 3.64 15.76
CA LEU A 258 -2.21 2.76 16.79
C LEU A 258 -2.05 3.36 18.20
N ALA A 259 -0.88 3.92 18.50
CA ALA A 259 -0.56 4.50 19.82
C ALA A 259 -1.48 5.67 20.22
N ARG A 260 -2.19 6.29 19.27
CA ARG A 260 -3.16 7.36 19.54
C ARG A 260 -4.56 6.86 19.87
N ILE A 261 -4.79 5.56 19.73
CA ILE A 261 -6.10 4.93 19.92
C ILE A 261 -6.07 4.18 21.25
N PRO A 262 -7.02 4.43 22.17
CA PRO A 262 -7.11 3.69 23.42
C PRO A 262 -7.19 2.18 23.19
N PRO A 263 -6.47 1.35 23.96
CA PRO A 263 -6.38 -0.10 23.73
C PRO A 263 -7.73 -0.84 23.74
N ASP A 264 -8.68 -0.38 24.54
CA ASP A 264 -10.04 -0.92 24.62
C ASP A 264 -10.82 -0.76 23.31
N ARG A 265 -10.42 0.17 22.43
CA ARG A 265 -11.00 0.38 21.10
C ARG A 265 -10.38 -0.48 20.02
N TRP A 266 -9.22 -1.10 20.23
CA TRP A 266 -8.50 -1.81 19.17
C TRP A 266 -9.31 -2.98 18.59
N GLY A 267 -9.86 -3.85 19.45
CA GLY A 267 -10.66 -4.99 19.01
C GLY A 267 -11.85 -4.58 18.13
N PRO A 268 -12.74 -3.66 18.60
CA PRO A 268 -13.86 -3.15 17.78
C PRO A 268 -13.45 -2.49 16.46
N LEU A 269 -12.21 -1.96 16.37
CA LEU A 269 -11.67 -1.33 15.17
C LEU A 269 -10.84 -2.29 14.29
N ASP A 270 -10.80 -3.58 14.61
CA ASP A 270 -9.96 -4.59 13.94
C ASP A 270 -8.47 -4.20 13.93
N LEU A 271 -7.97 -3.64 15.04
CA LEU A 271 -6.58 -3.21 15.20
C LEU A 271 -5.87 -4.08 16.23
N ASP A 272 -4.57 -4.26 16.01
CA ASP A 272 -3.69 -5.01 16.89
C ASP A 272 -2.23 -4.58 16.70
N VAL A 273 -1.39 -4.69 17.74
CA VAL A 273 0.02 -4.32 17.69
C VAL A 273 0.79 -5.13 16.65
N THR A 274 0.43 -6.41 16.46
CA THR A 274 1.07 -7.31 15.48
C THR A 274 0.73 -6.94 14.03
N ARG A 275 -0.25 -6.07 13.83
CA ARG A 275 -0.64 -5.52 12.52
C ARG A 275 -0.04 -4.15 12.26
N THR A 276 0.97 -3.74 13.04
CA THR A 276 1.74 -2.53 12.73
C THR A 276 2.92 -2.84 11.81
N VAL A 277 3.27 -1.85 10.99
CA VAL A 277 4.42 -1.94 10.08
C VAL A 277 5.70 -2.19 10.87
N GLU A 278 5.88 -1.50 11.98
CA GLU A 278 7.07 -1.56 12.83
C GLU A 278 7.21 -2.93 13.51
N TRP A 279 6.11 -3.52 13.99
CA TRP A 279 6.12 -4.88 14.53
C TRP A 279 6.59 -5.90 13.49
N ARG A 280 6.04 -5.82 12.28
CA ARG A 280 6.42 -6.73 11.19
C ARG A 280 7.87 -6.53 10.78
N LEU A 281 8.33 -5.29 10.68
CA LEU A 281 9.73 -4.98 10.37
C LEU A 281 10.69 -5.53 11.43
N ALA A 282 10.36 -5.40 12.71
CA ALA A 282 11.15 -5.97 13.80
C ALA A 282 11.20 -7.50 13.71
N GLY A 283 10.08 -8.16 13.41
CA GLY A 283 10.04 -9.61 13.18
C GLY A 283 10.90 -10.08 12.00
N HIS A 284 11.20 -9.20 11.04
CA HIS A 284 12.11 -9.45 9.93
C HIS A 284 13.56 -8.96 10.19
N GLY A 285 13.87 -8.48 11.40
CA GLY A 285 15.20 -7.93 11.74
C GLY A 285 15.56 -6.64 11.02
N LEU A 286 14.57 -5.91 10.51
CA LEU A 286 14.74 -4.65 9.77
C LEU A 286 14.63 -3.41 10.67
N LEU A 287 14.11 -3.57 11.88
CA LEU A 287 14.06 -2.59 12.95
C LEU A 287 14.39 -3.27 14.29
N GLU A 288 14.84 -2.47 15.25
CA GLU A 288 14.92 -2.92 16.66
C GLU A 288 13.51 -3.30 17.15
N PRO A 289 13.41 -4.31 18.04
CA PRO A 289 12.13 -4.68 18.63
C PRO A 289 11.45 -3.48 19.27
N VAL A 290 10.20 -3.24 18.93
CA VAL A 290 9.37 -2.24 19.61
C VAL A 290 9.04 -2.82 20.99
N PRO A 291 9.47 -2.19 22.13
CA PRO A 291 9.07 -2.66 23.42
C PRO A 291 7.54 -2.67 23.52
N PRO A 292 6.93 -3.67 24.17
CA PRO A 292 5.50 -3.65 24.39
C PRO A 292 5.14 -2.35 25.10
N ALA A 293 4.09 -1.67 24.62
CA ALA A 293 3.56 -0.52 25.33
C ALA A 293 3.29 -0.96 26.78
N GLN A 294 3.94 -0.30 27.73
CA GLN A 294 3.66 -0.54 29.15
C GLN A 294 2.18 -0.20 29.33
N ALA A 295 1.41 -1.22 29.67
CA ALA A 295 0.06 -1.02 30.19
C ALA A 295 0.24 -0.48 31.61
N ASP A 296 0.13 0.84 31.77
CA ASP A 296 -0.05 1.48 33.06
C ASP A 296 -1.51 1.33 33.53
#